data_df1a257b257ca369be9af2242e5f12bd
#
_entry.id   df1a257b257ca369be9af2242e5f12bd
#
_cell.length_a   1.000
_cell.length_b   1.000
_cell.length_c   1.000
_cell.angle_alpha   90.00
_cell.angle_beta   90.00
_cell.angle_gamma   90.00
#
_symmetry.space_group_name_H-M   'P 1'
#
loop_
_entity.id
_entity.type
_entity.pdbx_description
1 polymer ?
#
loop_
_entity_poly.entity_id
_entity_poly.type
_entity_poly.pdbx_seq_one_letter_code
_entity_poly.pdbx_strand_id
1 'polypeptide(L)'
;MRVVGTIRSIELYTLAAKFQNVTPRQVAKIQLDIERATGEEGEELDVVNLNDISFQGPAELVPRFSTGDRVQIVTSAESSLHITSIRPAPLS
;
A
#
# COMPACT_ATOMS: atom_id res chain seq x y z
N MET A 1 4.95 6.02 -7.43
CA MET A 1 5.87 5.94 -6.28
C MET A 1 6.13 4.49 -5.94
N ARG A 2 7.34 4.18 -5.59
CA ARG A 2 7.75 2.84 -5.16
C ARG A 2 8.23 2.92 -3.71
N VAL A 3 7.68 2.09 -2.84
CA VAL A 3 7.94 2.15 -1.41
C VAL A 3 8.39 0.78 -0.91
N VAL A 4 9.48 0.76 -0.15
CA VAL A 4 9.97 -0.46 0.51
C VAL A 4 9.84 -0.26 2.02
N GLY A 5 9.27 -1.21 2.70
CA GLY A 5 9.12 -1.15 4.14
C GLY A 5 8.57 -2.43 4.73
N THR A 6 8.40 -2.42 6.04
CA THR A 6 7.85 -3.53 6.79
C THR A 6 6.41 -3.23 7.17
N ILE A 7 5.52 -4.19 6.97
CA ILE A 7 4.09 -4.01 7.27
C ILE A 7 3.92 -3.85 8.78
N ARG A 8 3.39 -2.69 9.18
CA ARG A 8 3.06 -2.38 10.58
C ARG A 8 1.66 -2.85 10.92
N SER A 9 0.70 -2.62 10.02
CA SER A 9 -0.68 -3.02 10.22
C SER A 9 -1.38 -3.22 8.89
N ILE A 10 -2.35 -4.12 8.88
CA ILE A 10 -3.24 -4.36 7.73
C ILE A 10 -4.66 -4.32 8.26
N GLU A 11 -5.49 -3.47 7.67
CA GLU A 11 -6.91 -3.40 7.97
C GLU A 11 -7.69 -3.73 6.70
N LEU A 12 -8.65 -4.63 6.83
CA LEU A 12 -9.57 -4.94 5.74
C LEU A 12 -10.93 -4.36 6.07
N TYR A 13 -11.51 -3.64 5.13
CA TYR A 13 -12.85 -3.08 5.33
C TYR A 13 -13.63 -3.14 4.03
N THR A 14 -14.94 -3.11 4.17
CA THR A 14 -15.85 -3.15 3.03
C THR A 14 -16.38 -1.76 2.78
N LEU A 15 -16.19 -1.26 1.57
CA LEU A 15 -16.83 -0.03 1.14
C LEU A 15 -18.28 -0.34 0.82
N ALA A 16 -19.20 0.18 1.64
CA ALA A 16 -20.61 0.00 1.41
C ALA A 16 -21.04 0.78 0.18
N ALA A 17 -21.76 0.09 -0.71
CA ALA A 17 -22.36 0.75 -1.86
C ALA A 17 -23.54 1.61 -1.41
N LYS A 18 -23.50 2.89 -1.76
CA LYS A 18 -24.64 3.78 -1.49
C LYS A 18 -25.75 3.65 -2.53
N PHE A 19 -25.49 2.91 -3.61
CA PHE A 19 -26.42 2.72 -4.71
C PHE A 19 -26.72 1.23 -4.89
N GLN A 20 -27.95 0.92 -5.26
CA GLN A 20 -28.48 -0.45 -5.30
C GLN A 20 -27.77 -1.38 -6.28
N ASN A 21 -27.02 -0.88 -7.23
CA ASN A 21 -26.42 -1.70 -8.28
C ASN A 21 -24.90 -1.83 -8.17
N VAL A 22 -24.32 -1.43 -7.04
CA VAL A 22 -22.87 -1.50 -6.85
C VAL A 22 -22.54 -2.61 -5.86
N THR A 23 -21.71 -3.56 -6.28
CA THR A 23 -21.24 -4.63 -5.40
C THR A 23 -20.30 -4.05 -4.35
N PRO A 24 -20.49 -4.37 -3.07
CA PRO A 24 -19.55 -3.95 -2.03
C PRO A 24 -18.13 -4.44 -2.35
N ARG A 25 -17.16 -3.56 -2.16
CA ARG A 25 -15.75 -3.88 -2.40
C ARG A 25 -15.01 -4.03 -1.10
N GLN A 26 -14.17 -5.07 -1.01
CA GLN A 26 -13.22 -5.16 0.09
C GLN A 26 -11.95 -4.41 -0.28
N VAL A 27 -11.50 -3.57 0.63
CA VAL A 27 -10.32 -2.74 0.46
C VAL A 27 -9.36 -3.00 1.61
N ALA A 28 -8.08 -3.08 1.30
CA ALA A 28 -7.03 -3.19 2.29
C ALA A 28 -6.42 -1.82 2.54
N LYS A 29 -6.19 -1.51 3.81
CA LYS A 29 -5.45 -0.34 4.25
C LYS A 29 -4.19 -0.82 4.93
N ILE A 30 -3.03 -0.43 4.42
CA ILE A 30 -1.75 -0.93 4.89
C ILE A 30 -0.91 0.23 5.40
N GLN A 31 -0.39 0.09 6.62
CA GLN A 31 0.61 0.99 7.16
C GLN A 31 1.96 0.30 7.18
N LEU A 32 3.00 1.03 6.77
CA LEU A 32 4.36 0.53 6.71
C LEU A 32 5.29 1.35 7.59
N ASP A 33 6.29 0.64 8.14
CA ASP A 33 7.52 1.28 8.59
C ASP A 33 8.40 1.41 7.35
N ILE A 34 8.41 2.61 6.76
CA ILE A 34 9.02 2.82 5.46
C ILE A 34 10.53 2.93 5.59
N GLU A 35 11.24 2.10 4.83
CA GLU A 35 12.70 2.15 4.76
C GLU A 35 13.16 3.08 3.64
N ARG A 36 12.47 3.05 2.51
CA ARG A 36 12.85 3.80 1.34
C ARG A 36 11.64 4.06 0.46
N ALA A 37 11.60 5.25 -0.13
CA ALA A 37 10.57 5.60 -1.11
C ALA A 37 11.23 6.31 -2.27
N THR A 38 10.82 5.95 -3.49
CA THR A 38 11.31 6.59 -4.71
C THR A 38 10.14 7.04 -5.56
N GLY A 39 10.28 8.19 -6.20
CA GLY A 39 9.30 8.70 -7.14
C GLY A 39 9.37 8.00 -8.49
N GLU A 40 8.54 8.42 -9.43
CA GLU A 40 8.45 7.80 -10.74
C GLU A 40 9.72 7.94 -11.58
N GLU A 41 10.46 9.01 -11.36
CA GLU A 41 11.71 9.25 -12.07
C GLU A 41 12.94 8.71 -11.34
N GLY A 42 12.71 7.95 -10.25
CA GLY A 42 13.78 7.35 -9.47
C GLY A 42 14.35 8.24 -8.38
N GLU A 43 13.78 9.43 -8.18
CA GLU A 43 14.24 10.33 -7.11
C GLU A 43 13.89 9.79 -5.74
N GLU A 44 14.80 9.94 -4.77
CA GLU A 44 14.53 9.54 -3.41
C GLU A 44 13.60 10.55 -2.73
N LEU A 45 12.59 10.01 -2.04
CA LEU A 45 11.63 10.82 -1.30
C LEU A 45 11.94 10.77 0.18
N ASP A 46 11.51 11.82 0.90
CA ASP A 46 11.72 11.93 2.34
C ASP A 46 10.76 10.98 3.07
N VAL A 47 11.31 9.91 3.65
CA VAL A 47 10.51 8.90 4.35
C VAL A 47 9.96 9.39 5.68
N VAL A 48 10.55 10.41 6.28
CA VAL A 48 10.08 10.92 7.57
C VAL A 48 8.66 11.44 7.46
N ASN A 49 8.34 12.10 6.35
CA ASN A 49 7.00 12.62 6.12
C ASN A 49 6.01 11.57 5.64
N LEU A 50 6.48 10.37 5.31
CA LEU A 50 5.64 9.31 4.76
C LEU A 50 5.26 8.23 5.79
N ASN A 51 5.86 8.24 6.98
CA ASN A 51 5.66 7.17 7.97
C ASN A 51 4.25 7.09 8.53
N ASP A 52 3.50 8.19 8.50
CA ASP A 52 2.12 8.21 9.01
C ASP A 52 1.08 8.01 7.91
N ILE A 53 1.53 7.70 6.69
CA ILE A 53 0.63 7.53 5.56
C ILE A 53 0.15 6.09 5.50
N SER A 54 -1.15 5.91 5.22
CA SER A 54 -1.73 4.61 4.95
C SER A 54 -1.94 4.44 3.46
N PHE A 55 -1.57 3.27 2.94
CA PHE A 55 -1.78 2.94 1.53
C PHE A 55 -3.05 2.10 1.40
N GLN A 56 -3.81 2.32 0.35
CA GLN A 56 -5.07 1.63 0.10
C GLN A 56 -5.02 0.89 -1.23
N GLY A 57 -5.62 -0.28 -1.27
CA GLY A 57 -5.71 -1.04 -2.50
C GLY A 57 -6.70 -2.19 -2.38
N PRO A 58 -6.92 -2.93 -3.48
CA PRO A 58 -7.82 -4.07 -3.45
C PRO A 58 -7.40 -5.10 -2.40
N ALA A 59 -8.36 -5.62 -1.63
CA ALA A 59 -8.06 -6.61 -0.59
C ALA A 59 -7.39 -7.87 -1.15
N GLU A 60 -7.65 -8.19 -2.40
CA GLU A 60 -7.08 -9.35 -3.07
C GLU A 60 -5.56 -9.29 -3.24
N LEU A 61 -4.94 -8.11 -3.07
CA LEU A 61 -3.49 -7.97 -3.13
C LEU A 61 -2.80 -8.45 -1.86
N VAL A 62 -3.53 -8.63 -0.76
CA VAL A 62 -2.96 -8.77 0.57
C VAL A 62 -2.93 -10.19 1.16
N PRO A 63 -3.62 -11.23 0.62
CA PRO A 63 -3.72 -12.53 1.30
C PRO A 63 -2.39 -13.23 1.56
N ARG A 64 -1.33 -12.83 0.88
CA ARG A 64 0.01 -13.44 1.00
C ARG A 64 0.91 -12.73 1.99
N PHE A 65 0.44 -11.64 2.60
CA PHE A 65 1.27 -10.79 3.44
C PHE A 65 0.66 -10.67 4.82
N SER A 66 1.53 -10.46 5.81
CA SER A 66 1.12 -10.26 7.18
C SER A 66 2.02 -9.22 7.84
N THR A 67 1.58 -8.76 9.01
CA THR A 67 2.36 -7.81 9.81
C THR A 67 3.75 -8.36 10.06
N GLY A 68 4.75 -7.54 9.84
CA GLY A 68 6.15 -7.92 9.96
C GLY A 68 6.82 -8.30 8.65
N ASP A 69 6.05 -8.51 7.59
CA ASP A 69 6.62 -8.81 6.27
C ASP A 69 7.24 -7.56 5.65
N ARG A 70 8.39 -7.75 5.03
CA ARG A 70 9.08 -6.69 4.29
C ARG A 70 8.60 -6.73 2.85
N VAL A 71 8.03 -5.63 2.36
CA VAL A 71 7.37 -5.58 1.06
C VAL A 71 7.80 -4.37 0.25
N GLN A 72 7.61 -4.47 -1.05
CA GLN A 72 7.72 -3.36 -1.98
C GLN A 72 6.33 -3.07 -2.54
N ILE A 73 5.88 -1.83 -2.36
CA ILE A 73 4.59 -1.37 -2.85
C ILE A 73 4.83 -0.38 -3.98
N VAL A 74 4.08 -0.54 -5.07
CA VAL A 74 4.04 0.43 -6.16
C VAL A 74 2.68 1.11 -6.13
N THR A 75 2.68 2.42 -6.14
CA THR A 75 1.45 3.21 -6.11
C THR A 75 1.16 3.84 -7.46
N SER A 76 -0.11 4.24 -7.64
CA SER A 76 -0.57 4.87 -8.87
C SER A 76 0.12 6.23 -9.08
N ALA A 77 0.38 6.57 -10.35
CA ALA A 77 0.85 7.89 -10.74
C ALA A 77 -0.17 8.98 -10.38
N GLU A 78 -1.45 8.65 -10.43
CA GLU A 78 -2.52 9.60 -10.15
C GLU A 78 -2.76 9.79 -8.66
N SER A 79 -2.46 8.76 -7.86
CA SER A 79 -2.63 8.83 -6.41
C SER A 79 -1.53 8.04 -5.74
N SER A 80 -0.65 8.73 -5.04
CA SER A 80 0.47 8.11 -4.33
C SER A 80 0.06 7.25 -3.15
N LEU A 81 -1.22 7.25 -2.78
CA LEU A 81 -1.74 6.41 -1.70
C LEU A 81 -2.46 5.17 -2.20
N HIS A 82 -2.68 5.06 -3.50
CA HIS A 82 -3.39 3.93 -4.08
C HIS A 82 -2.42 2.88 -4.59
N ILE A 83 -2.50 1.68 -4.01
CA ILE A 83 -1.59 0.58 -4.34
C ILE A 83 -1.98 -0.04 -5.67
N THR A 84 -1.04 -0.13 -6.60
CA THR A 84 -1.22 -0.84 -7.86
C THR A 84 -0.60 -2.22 -7.84
N SER A 85 0.46 -2.41 -7.05
CA SER A 85 1.04 -3.74 -6.84
C SER A 85 1.77 -3.81 -5.50
N ILE A 86 1.86 -5.03 -4.97
CA ILE A 86 2.61 -5.31 -3.75
C ILE A 86 3.32 -6.66 -3.95
N ARG A 87 4.57 -6.73 -3.54
CA ARG A 87 5.37 -7.95 -3.64
C ARG A 87 6.38 -7.99 -2.49
N PRO A 88 6.96 -9.18 -2.20
CA PRO A 88 8.05 -9.24 -1.22
C PRO A 88 9.18 -8.33 -1.65
N ALA A 89 9.77 -7.60 -0.70
CA ALA A 89 10.88 -6.73 -1.01
C ALA A 89 12.10 -7.57 -1.41
N PRO A 90 12.86 -7.14 -2.40
CA PRO A 90 14.07 -7.87 -2.77
C PRO A 90 15.08 -7.84 -1.64
N LEU A 91 15.77 -8.95 -1.45
CA LEU A 91 16.88 -9.02 -0.51
C LEU A 91 18.03 -8.17 -1.07
N SER A 92 18.41 -7.18 -0.31
CA SER A 92 19.52 -6.31 -0.70
C SER A 92 20.85 -6.93 -0.27
#